data_cbd4c887cbef45b5ae6fee9f8699ce0c
#
_entry.id   cbd4c887cbef45b5ae6fee9f8699ce0c
#
_cell.length_a   1.000
_cell.length_b   1.000
_cell.length_c   1.000
_cell.angle_alpha   90.00
_cell.angle_beta   90.00
_cell.angle_gamma   90.00
#
_symmetry.space_group_name_H-M   'P 1'
#
loop_
_entity.id
_entity.type
_entity.pdbx_description
1 polymer ?
#
loop_
_entity_poly.entity_id
_entity_poly.type
_entity_poly.pdbx_seq_one_letter_code
_entity_poly.pdbx_strand_id
1 'polypeptide(L)'
;HIVNAGDGRHEHPTQALLDAFTMREHIREVRQDSNAQLDGLRVAIIGDISNSRVARSNIWCLTKLGAQVTLCGPRTLIPPHIDRMGVAVTTDLREAICDADVIYALRIQFERQQNCLFPSVREYIRLFRVDQESLRLAPPHALIMHPGPINRDIELAAEVADGARSVILRQVTNGVAVRMAIMHLLVNSGRGGEGA
;
A
#
# COMPACT_ATOMS: atom_id res chain seq x y z
N HIS A 1 11.72 -24.92 1.31
CA HIS A 1 11.45 -23.50 1.05
C HIS A 1 10.69 -22.86 2.21
N ILE A 2 10.98 -21.61 2.52
CA ILE A 2 10.29 -20.82 3.55
C ILE A 2 9.69 -19.58 2.88
N VAL A 3 8.41 -19.29 3.17
CA VAL A 3 7.73 -18.09 2.67
C VAL A 3 7.41 -17.19 3.85
N ASN A 4 7.91 -15.94 3.83
CA ASN A 4 7.54 -14.95 4.81
C ASN A 4 6.12 -14.40 4.48
N ALA A 5 5.13 -14.80 5.27
CA ALA A 5 3.75 -14.33 5.18
C ALA A 5 3.44 -13.17 6.14
N GLY A 6 4.47 -12.54 6.67
CA GLY A 6 4.42 -11.39 7.57
C GLY A 6 5.02 -11.67 8.95
N ASP A 7 6.04 -10.90 9.28
CA ASP A 7 6.80 -10.99 10.54
C ASP A 7 6.77 -9.67 11.33
N GLY A 8 6.08 -9.63 12.43
CA GLY A 8 6.05 -8.50 13.35
C GLY A 8 5.78 -7.15 12.66
N ARG A 9 6.73 -6.22 12.80
CA ARG A 9 6.76 -4.90 12.13
C ARG A 9 7.73 -4.87 10.95
N HIS A 10 8.39 -5.99 10.64
CA HIS A 10 9.51 -6.04 9.72
C HIS A 10 9.04 -6.09 8.26
N GLU A 11 8.54 -7.23 7.78
CA GLU A 11 8.20 -7.40 6.37
C GLU A 11 6.91 -8.21 6.14
N HIS A 12 6.28 -7.97 4.98
CA HIS A 12 5.17 -8.74 4.44
C HIS A 12 5.30 -8.86 2.91
N PRO A 13 6.29 -9.61 2.41
CA PRO A 13 6.61 -9.64 0.97
C PRO A 13 5.44 -10.09 0.10
N THR A 14 4.67 -11.09 0.55
CA THR A 14 3.52 -11.58 -0.23
C THR A 14 2.41 -10.54 -0.36
N GLN A 15 2.30 -9.60 0.58
CA GLN A 15 1.38 -8.46 0.47
C GLN A 15 1.87 -7.48 -0.59
N ALA A 16 3.15 -7.12 -0.56
CA ALA A 16 3.69 -6.20 -1.55
C ALA A 16 3.57 -6.75 -2.98
N LEU A 17 3.74 -8.07 -3.18
CA LEU A 17 3.57 -8.70 -4.48
C LEU A 17 2.12 -8.66 -4.98
N LEU A 18 1.13 -8.94 -4.11
CA LEU A 18 -0.27 -8.85 -4.51
C LEU A 18 -0.72 -7.40 -4.75
N ASP A 19 -0.17 -6.45 -3.98
CA ASP A 19 -0.45 -5.02 -4.16
C ASP A 19 0.10 -4.54 -5.51
N ALA A 20 1.36 -4.85 -5.82
CA ALA A 20 1.98 -4.55 -7.10
C ALA A 20 1.23 -5.21 -8.27
N PHE A 21 0.79 -6.46 -8.12
CA PHE A 21 -0.02 -7.15 -9.11
C PHE A 21 -1.35 -6.44 -9.34
N THR A 22 -2.06 -6.06 -8.27
CA THR A 22 -3.35 -5.35 -8.34
C THR A 22 -3.20 -3.97 -9.01
N MET A 23 -2.15 -3.22 -8.64
CA MET A 23 -1.84 -1.93 -9.29
C MET A 23 -1.56 -2.10 -10.78
N ARG A 24 -0.79 -3.12 -11.15
CA ARG A 24 -0.45 -3.40 -12.54
C ARG A 24 -1.67 -3.76 -13.39
N GLU A 25 -2.57 -4.58 -12.88
CA GLU A 25 -3.83 -4.90 -13.56
C GLU A 25 -4.61 -3.61 -13.85
N HIS A 26 -4.79 -2.77 -12.85
CA HIS A 26 -5.52 -1.52 -13.02
C HIS A 26 -4.88 -0.58 -14.05
N ILE A 27 -3.56 -0.40 -14.00
CA ILE A 27 -2.86 0.46 -14.97
C ILE A 27 -3.07 -0.05 -16.40
N ARG A 28 -3.02 -1.36 -16.60
CA ARG A 28 -3.29 -1.97 -17.90
C ARG A 28 -4.71 -1.69 -18.38
N GLU A 29 -5.69 -1.76 -17.48
CA GLU A 29 -7.08 -1.40 -17.77
C GLU A 29 -7.21 0.10 -18.13
N VAL A 30 -6.64 0.99 -17.33
CA VAL A 30 -6.73 2.45 -17.51
C VAL A 30 -6.00 2.92 -18.77
N ARG A 31 -4.80 2.41 -19.02
CA ARG A 31 -3.99 2.78 -20.19
C ARG A 31 -4.35 2.01 -21.44
N GLN A 32 -5.22 1.00 -21.35
CA GLN A 32 -5.54 0.06 -22.44
C GLN A 32 -4.27 -0.55 -23.07
N ASP A 33 -3.26 -0.78 -22.24
CA ASP A 33 -1.97 -1.33 -22.63
C ASP A 33 -1.65 -2.57 -21.79
N SER A 34 -1.73 -3.75 -22.41
CA SER A 34 -1.43 -5.04 -21.75
C SER A 34 0.02 -5.16 -21.27
N ASN A 35 0.92 -4.34 -21.78
CA ASN A 35 2.34 -4.35 -21.44
C ASN A 35 2.69 -3.30 -20.37
N ALA A 36 1.73 -2.44 -19.96
CA ALA A 36 1.99 -1.41 -18.97
C ALA A 36 2.58 -2.01 -17.68
N GLN A 37 3.64 -1.37 -17.19
CA GLN A 37 4.34 -1.71 -15.96
C GLN A 37 4.12 -0.60 -14.92
N LEU A 38 4.70 -0.74 -13.73
CA LEU A 38 4.56 0.22 -12.64
C LEU A 38 5.51 1.41 -12.76
N ASP A 39 6.36 1.45 -13.78
CA ASP A 39 7.32 2.52 -13.98
C ASP A 39 6.63 3.88 -14.07
N GLY A 40 7.11 4.84 -13.26
CA GLY A 40 6.53 6.18 -13.15
C GLY A 40 5.18 6.27 -12.45
N LEU A 41 4.62 5.16 -11.93
CA LEU A 41 3.38 5.17 -11.16
C LEU A 41 3.57 5.93 -9.85
N ARG A 42 2.69 6.87 -9.54
CA ARG A 42 2.73 7.66 -8.31
C ARG A 42 1.83 7.03 -7.26
N VAL A 43 2.45 6.58 -6.15
CA VAL A 43 1.78 5.87 -5.07
C VAL A 43 1.90 6.64 -3.77
N ALA A 44 0.79 7.11 -3.22
CA ALA A 44 0.74 7.73 -1.90
C ALA A 44 0.40 6.66 -0.85
N ILE A 45 1.31 6.38 0.08
CA ILE A 45 1.08 5.48 1.23
C ILE A 45 0.81 6.34 2.45
N ILE A 46 -0.38 6.23 3.03
CA ILE A 46 -0.89 7.15 4.04
C ILE A 46 -1.16 6.40 5.35
N GLY A 47 -0.65 6.93 6.46
CA GLY A 47 -1.03 6.47 7.80
C GLY A 47 0.13 6.11 8.72
N ASP A 48 0.03 4.96 9.41
CA ASP A 48 1.02 4.50 10.39
C ASP A 48 2.19 3.78 9.71
N ILE A 49 3.12 4.57 9.17
CA ILE A 49 4.28 4.04 8.43
C ILE A 49 5.22 3.27 9.37
N SER A 50 5.46 3.80 10.58
CA SER A 50 6.43 3.25 11.53
C SER A 50 6.09 1.83 12.00
N ASN A 51 4.81 1.53 12.15
CA ASN A 51 4.36 0.23 12.64
C ASN A 51 3.91 -0.72 11.53
N SER A 52 3.92 -0.25 10.27
CA SER A 52 3.41 -1.02 9.13
C SER A 52 4.50 -1.81 8.42
N ARG A 53 4.50 -3.14 8.61
CA ARG A 53 5.29 -4.05 7.78
C ARG A 53 4.91 -4.01 6.29
N VAL A 54 3.65 -3.66 6.01
CA VAL A 54 3.14 -3.53 4.64
C VAL A 54 3.75 -2.32 3.95
N ALA A 55 3.81 -1.16 4.64
CA ALA A 55 4.46 0.03 4.08
C ALA A 55 5.92 -0.28 3.69
N ARG A 56 6.66 -0.94 4.57
CA ARG A 56 8.08 -1.28 4.33
C ARG A 56 8.26 -2.18 3.11
N SER A 57 7.51 -3.28 3.02
CA SER A 57 7.59 -4.17 1.86
C SER A 57 7.12 -3.51 0.58
N ASN A 58 6.09 -2.65 0.64
CA ASN A 58 5.63 -1.90 -0.52
C ASN A 58 6.67 -0.87 -0.99
N ILE A 59 7.37 -0.17 -0.08
CA ILE A 59 8.47 0.73 -0.46
C ILE A 59 9.50 -0.04 -1.29
N TRP A 60 10.01 -1.18 -0.77
CA TRP A 60 11.00 -1.98 -1.48
C TRP A 60 10.50 -2.51 -2.82
N CYS A 61 9.29 -3.04 -2.85
CA CYS A 61 8.72 -3.63 -4.05
C CYS A 61 8.46 -2.57 -5.13
N LEU A 62 7.76 -1.49 -4.77
CA LEU A 62 7.33 -0.47 -5.71
C LEU A 62 8.50 0.35 -6.26
N THR A 63 9.46 0.74 -5.42
CA THR A 63 10.65 1.47 -5.89
C THR A 63 11.49 0.63 -6.85
N LYS A 64 11.65 -0.68 -6.60
CA LYS A 64 12.33 -1.59 -7.52
C LYS A 64 11.59 -1.78 -8.85
N LEU A 65 10.27 -1.60 -8.85
CA LEU A 65 9.44 -1.67 -10.06
C LEU A 65 9.29 -0.30 -10.75
N GLY A 66 10.06 0.72 -10.34
CA GLY A 66 10.11 2.03 -10.97
C GLY A 66 8.99 2.99 -10.53
N ALA A 67 8.15 2.63 -9.55
CA ALA A 67 7.11 3.52 -9.04
C ALA A 67 7.71 4.61 -8.15
N GLN A 68 7.05 5.77 -8.14
CA GLN A 68 7.36 6.91 -7.27
C GLN A 68 6.48 6.83 -6.03
N VAL A 69 7.10 6.63 -4.87
CA VAL A 69 6.39 6.44 -3.61
C VAL A 69 6.48 7.70 -2.76
N THR A 70 5.34 8.21 -2.32
CA THR A 70 5.21 9.29 -1.34
C THR A 70 4.60 8.74 -0.06
N LEU A 71 5.26 8.95 1.07
CA LEU A 71 4.77 8.56 2.39
C LEU A 71 4.12 9.76 3.06
N CYS A 72 2.91 9.58 3.61
CA CYS A 72 2.18 10.62 4.30
C CYS A 72 1.63 10.13 5.64
N GLY A 73 1.77 10.96 6.67
CA GLY A 73 1.21 10.66 8.00
C GLY A 73 1.71 11.63 9.06
N PRO A 74 1.24 11.48 10.31
CA PRO A 74 1.79 12.23 11.43
C PRO A 74 3.30 12.07 11.53
N ARG A 75 4.02 13.16 11.80
CA ARG A 75 5.49 13.15 11.89
C ARG A 75 6.02 12.07 12.84
N THR A 76 5.30 11.80 13.89
CA THR A 76 5.63 10.78 14.91
C THR A 76 5.46 9.34 14.42
N LEU A 77 4.69 9.14 13.34
CA LEU A 77 4.44 7.85 12.70
C LEU A 77 5.27 7.64 11.42
N ILE A 78 6.19 8.56 11.13
CA ILE A 78 7.14 8.45 10.02
C ILE A 78 8.53 8.15 10.59
N PRO A 79 9.16 7.02 10.24
CA PRO A 79 10.50 6.70 10.71
C PRO A 79 11.53 7.77 10.30
N PRO A 80 12.49 8.13 11.18
CA PRO A 80 13.60 9.00 10.80
C PRO A 80 14.37 8.42 9.60
N HIS A 81 14.78 9.30 8.69
CA HIS A 81 15.62 8.94 7.54
C HIS A 81 15.02 7.92 6.56
N ILE A 82 13.70 7.73 6.56
CA ILE A 82 13.04 6.80 5.63
C ILE A 82 13.14 7.27 4.16
N ASP A 83 13.35 8.56 3.95
CA ASP A 83 13.65 9.18 2.66
C ASP A 83 14.85 8.56 1.96
N ARG A 84 15.81 8.02 2.72
CA ARG A 84 16.97 7.28 2.18
C ARG A 84 16.60 5.99 1.45
N MET A 85 15.37 5.53 1.58
CA MET A 85 14.84 4.40 0.81
C MET A 85 14.37 4.82 -0.60
N GLY A 86 14.62 6.07 -1.02
CA GLY A 86 14.23 6.58 -2.34
C GLY A 86 12.76 6.98 -2.45
N VAL A 87 12.17 7.42 -1.35
CA VAL A 87 10.75 7.83 -1.26
C VAL A 87 10.64 9.30 -0.86
N ALA A 88 9.58 9.98 -1.32
CA ALA A 88 9.20 11.29 -0.82
C ALA A 88 8.44 11.16 0.51
N VAL A 89 8.50 12.21 1.33
CA VAL A 89 7.84 12.23 2.65
C VAL A 89 7.16 13.56 2.85
N THR A 90 5.88 13.53 3.21
CA THR A 90 5.11 14.72 3.57
C THR A 90 4.23 14.47 4.78
N THR A 91 3.80 15.53 5.47
CA THR A 91 2.77 15.51 6.51
C THR A 91 1.47 16.17 6.05
N ASP A 92 1.39 16.57 4.79
CA ASP A 92 0.19 17.15 4.18
C ASP A 92 -0.48 16.10 3.28
N LEU A 93 -1.69 15.70 3.67
CA LEU A 93 -2.49 14.75 2.91
C LEU A 93 -2.80 15.26 1.49
N ARG A 94 -3.07 16.56 1.35
CA ARG A 94 -3.42 17.16 0.06
C ARG A 94 -2.25 17.09 -0.92
N GLU A 95 -1.05 17.41 -0.44
CA GLU A 95 0.18 17.27 -1.21
C GLU A 95 0.42 15.82 -1.64
N ALA A 96 0.19 14.86 -0.74
CA ALA A 96 0.43 13.45 -1.02
C ALA A 96 -0.49 12.89 -2.12
N ILE A 97 -1.75 13.35 -2.19
CA ILE A 97 -2.77 12.72 -3.05
C ILE A 97 -3.05 13.47 -4.34
N CYS A 98 -2.68 14.75 -4.47
CA CYS A 98 -3.06 15.59 -5.61
C CYS A 98 -2.61 15.01 -6.97
N ASP A 99 -1.51 14.30 -6.99
CA ASP A 99 -0.95 13.67 -8.19
C ASP A 99 -0.90 12.14 -8.11
N ALA A 100 -1.44 11.53 -7.06
CA ALA A 100 -1.33 10.10 -6.84
C ALA A 100 -2.24 9.30 -7.79
N ASP A 101 -1.65 8.32 -8.48
CA ASP A 101 -2.40 7.33 -9.27
C ASP A 101 -2.98 6.24 -8.36
N VAL A 102 -2.35 6.01 -7.19
CA VAL A 102 -2.79 5.07 -6.17
C VAL A 102 -2.70 5.71 -4.80
N ILE A 103 -3.80 5.65 -4.05
CA ILE A 103 -3.89 6.06 -2.65
C ILE A 103 -3.99 4.79 -1.81
N TYR A 104 -2.93 4.49 -1.09
CA TYR A 104 -2.82 3.30 -0.26
C TYR A 104 -2.94 3.68 1.22
N ALA A 105 -4.13 3.52 1.80
CA ALA A 105 -4.36 3.80 3.21
C ALA A 105 -3.87 2.64 4.09
N LEU A 106 -3.20 2.98 5.19
CA LEU A 106 -2.72 2.02 6.17
C LEU A 106 -3.58 2.05 7.43
N ARG A 107 -3.85 0.88 7.98
CA ARG A 107 -4.51 0.76 9.27
C ARG A 107 -3.70 1.42 10.38
N ILE A 108 -4.36 2.20 11.22
CA ILE A 108 -3.78 2.66 12.49
C ILE A 108 -3.77 1.49 13.48
N GLN A 109 -2.58 1.13 13.94
CA GLN A 109 -2.39 -0.03 14.82
C GLN A 109 -2.39 0.42 16.29
N PHE A 110 -3.57 0.72 16.84
CA PHE A 110 -3.75 1.17 18.24
C PHE A 110 -3.10 0.20 19.24
N GLU A 111 -3.18 -1.10 18.96
CA GLU A 111 -2.62 -2.16 19.80
C GLU A 111 -1.08 -2.15 19.88
N ARG A 112 -0.41 -1.51 18.94
CA ARG A 112 1.06 -1.39 18.88
C ARG A 112 1.60 -0.06 19.41
N GLN A 113 0.70 0.85 19.72
CA GLN A 113 1.07 2.18 20.22
C GLN A 113 1.20 2.15 21.75
N GLN A 114 2.36 1.74 22.24
CA GLN A 114 2.68 1.78 23.69
C GLN A 114 2.83 3.22 24.23
N ASN A 115 3.04 4.20 23.33
CA ASN A 115 3.07 5.63 23.64
C ASN A 115 2.11 6.33 22.68
N CYS A 116 1.32 7.29 23.18
CA CYS A 116 0.44 8.13 22.34
C CYS A 116 1.27 8.89 21.30
N LEU A 117 1.47 8.28 20.12
CA LEU A 117 2.28 8.84 19.03
C LEU A 117 1.53 9.91 18.22
N PHE A 118 0.25 10.13 18.49
CA PHE A 118 -0.52 11.27 17.98
C PHE A 118 -1.49 11.77 19.07
N PRO A 119 -1.83 13.07 19.07
CA PRO A 119 -2.57 13.71 20.16
C PRO A 119 -3.97 13.15 20.37
N SER A 120 -4.68 12.79 19.30
CA SER A 120 -5.99 12.14 19.38
C SER A 120 -6.41 11.49 18.08
N VAL A 121 -7.29 10.49 18.16
CA VAL A 121 -7.93 9.88 16.97
C VAL A 121 -8.69 10.94 16.15
N ARG A 122 -9.31 11.93 16.80
CA ARG A 122 -10.01 13.03 16.11
C ARG A 122 -9.06 13.87 15.26
N GLU A 123 -7.87 14.15 15.77
CA GLU A 123 -6.87 14.91 15.02
C GLU A 123 -6.36 14.11 13.83
N TYR A 124 -6.09 12.81 14.02
CA TYR A 124 -5.73 11.93 12.92
C TYR A 124 -6.81 11.94 11.82
N ILE A 125 -8.08 11.74 12.20
CA ILE A 125 -9.21 11.75 11.26
C ILE A 125 -9.25 13.08 10.48
N ARG A 126 -9.12 14.21 11.17
CA ARG A 126 -9.17 15.53 10.55
C ARG A 126 -8.05 15.77 9.53
N LEU A 127 -6.86 15.24 9.79
CA LEU A 127 -5.66 15.55 9.02
C LEU A 127 -5.30 14.49 7.97
N PHE A 128 -5.63 13.21 8.21
CA PHE A 128 -5.09 12.11 7.41
C PHE A 128 -6.14 11.10 6.93
N ARG A 129 -7.41 11.23 7.33
CA ARG A 129 -8.46 10.37 6.78
C ARG A 129 -8.67 10.65 5.31
N VAL A 130 -8.67 9.59 4.52
CA VAL A 130 -9.07 9.67 3.11
C VAL A 130 -10.60 9.57 3.05
N ASP A 131 -11.24 10.66 2.64
CA ASP A 131 -12.69 10.79 2.46
C ASP A 131 -13.03 11.37 1.09
N GLN A 132 -14.32 11.60 0.81
CA GLN A 132 -14.76 12.12 -0.48
C GLN A 132 -14.22 13.53 -0.78
N GLU A 133 -14.01 14.36 0.25
CA GLU A 133 -13.48 15.71 0.06
C GLU A 133 -12.01 15.65 -0.39
N SER A 134 -11.19 14.88 0.34
CA SER A 134 -9.79 14.67 -0.02
C SER A 134 -9.66 13.99 -1.38
N LEU A 135 -10.52 13.01 -1.67
CA LEU A 135 -10.49 12.26 -2.93
C LEU A 135 -10.82 13.11 -4.19
N ARG A 136 -11.48 14.28 -4.02
CA ARG A 136 -11.69 15.23 -5.13
C ARG A 136 -10.39 15.89 -5.60
N LEU A 137 -9.36 15.91 -4.77
CA LEU A 137 -8.06 16.47 -5.10
C LEU A 137 -7.20 15.49 -5.91
N ALA A 138 -7.50 14.21 -5.82
CA ALA A 138 -6.78 13.17 -6.55
C ALA A 138 -7.27 13.05 -8.00
N PRO A 139 -6.44 12.56 -8.92
CA PRO A 139 -6.85 12.27 -10.30
C PRO A 139 -8.10 11.37 -10.35
N PRO A 140 -9.00 11.55 -11.34
CA PRO A 140 -10.23 10.76 -11.43
C PRO A 140 -10.02 9.25 -11.50
N HIS A 141 -8.89 8.81 -12.03
CA HIS A 141 -8.50 7.40 -12.17
C HIS A 141 -7.78 6.85 -10.92
N ALA A 142 -7.52 7.68 -9.90
CA ALA A 142 -6.80 7.24 -8.71
C ALA A 142 -7.49 6.08 -8.01
N LEU A 143 -6.74 5.03 -7.72
CA LEU A 143 -7.20 3.86 -6.98
C LEU A 143 -7.16 4.06 -5.48
N ILE A 144 -8.09 3.42 -4.79
CA ILE A 144 -8.07 3.28 -3.34
C ILE A 144 -7.72 1.84 -2.97
N MET A 145 -6.66 1.68 -2.19
CA MET A 145 -6.16 0.41 -1.70
C MET A 145 -6.00 0.41 -0.18
N HIS A 146 -6.10 -0.78 0.41
CA HIS A 146 -5.91 -0.98 1.85
C HIS A 146 -5.56 -2.44 2.13
N PRO A 147 -4.57 -2.75 3.00
CA PRO A 147 -4.13 -4.12 3.22
C PRO A 147 -5.11 -4.96 4.07
N GLY A 148 -6.11 -4.31 4.68
CA GLY A 148 -7.03 -4.91 5.65
C GLY A 148 -6.37 -5.26 7.00
N PRO A 149 -7.17 -5.39 8.06
CA PRO A 149 -8.55 -4.92 8.18
C PRO A 149 -8.63 -3.39 8.24
N ILE A 150 -9.77 -2.81 7.87
CA ILE A 150 -10.00 -1.36 7.87
C ILE A 150 -10.60 -0.92 9.22
N ASN A 151 -10.08 0.16 9.81
CA ASN A 151 -10.80 0.91 10.84
C ASN A 151 -11.67 1.95 10.12
N ARG A 152 -12.90 1.57 9.79
CA ARG A 152 -13.84 2.43 9.05
C ARG A 152 -14.00 3.77 9.73
N ASP A 153 -14.02 4.84 8.94
CA ASP A 153 -14.14 6.23 9.36
C ASP A 153 -12.97 6.79 10.18
N ILE A 154 -11.88 6.03 10.30
CA ILE A 154 -10.63 6.49 10.93
C ILE A 154 -9.60 6.84 9.86
N GLU A 155 -8.96 5.84 9.22
CA GLU A 155 -8.00 6.07 8.14
C GLU A 155 -8.65 6.21 6.77
N LEU A 156 -9.82 5.58 6.60
CA LEU A 156 -10.57 5.55 5.35
C LEU A 156 -12.06 5.68 5.64
N ALA A 157 -12.72 6.66 5.02
CA ALA A 157 -14.17 6.82 5.14
C ALA A 157 -14.88 5.61 4.54
N ALA A 158 -15.97 5.15 5.18
CA ALA A 158 -16.69 3.96 4.74
C ALA A 158 -17.17 4.08 3.28
N GLU A 159 -17.67 5.24 2.90
CA GLU A 159 -18.12 5.56 1.54
C GLU A 159 -17.01 5.51 0.48
N VAL A 160 -15.75 5.79 0.88
CA VAL A 160 -14.58 5.68 -0.01
C VAL A 160 -14.13 4.23 -0.09
N ALA A 161 -14.11 3.51 1.04
CA ALA A 161 -13.74 2.10 1.08
C ALA A 161 -14.65 1.22 0.20
N ASP A 162 -15.94 1.55 0.15
CA ASP A 162 -16.95 0.82 -0.63
C ASP A 162 -17.26 1.51 -1.99
N GLY A 163 -16.53 2.58 -2.32
CA GLY A 163 -16.73 3.39 -3.53
C GLY A 163 -16.15 2.77 -4.80
N ALA A 164 -16.53 3.32 -5.95
CA ALA A 164 -16.14 2.81 -7.28
C ALA A 164 -14.63 2.80 -7.55
N ARG A 165 -13.84 3.64 -6.85
CA ARG A 165 -12.38 3.68 -6.97
C ARG A 165 -11.68 2.65 -6.08
N SER A 166 -12.41 1.98 -5.19
CA SER A 166 -11.84 1.01 -4.25
C SER A 166 -11.62 -0.33 -4.94
N VAL A 167 -10.39 -0.85 -4.84
CA VAL A 167 -10.02 -2.19 -5.29
C VAL A 167 -9.66 -3.12 -4.14
N ILE A 168 -10.09 -2.79 -2.92
CA ILE A 168 -9.75 -3.53 -1.70
C ILE A 168 -10.20 -5.00 -1.79
N LEU A 169 -11.39 -5.27 -2.30
CA LEU A 169 -11.87 -6.64 -2.50
C LEU A 169 -11.09 -7.36 -3.62
N ARG A 170 -10.67 -6.64 -4.67
CA ARG A 170 -9.80 -7.18 -5.72
C ARG A 170 -8.43 -7.56 -5.13
N GLN A 171 -7.85 -6.75 -4.22
CA GLN A 171 -6.62 -7.10 -3.50
C GLN A 171 -6.76 -8.44 -2.75
N VAL A 172 -7.89 -8.66 -2.07
CA VAL A 172 -8.15 -9.92 -1.35
C VAL A 172 -8.14 -11.11 -2.33
N THR A 173 -8.85 -10.99 -3.45
CA THR A 173 -8.91 -12.04 -4.48
C THR A 173 -7.52 -12.28 -5.09
N ASN A 174 -6.82 -11.23 -5.48
CA ASN A 174 -5.46 -11.30 -6.03
C ASN A 174 -4.48 -11.90 -5.01
N GLY A 175 -4.73 -11.67 -3.72
CA GLY A 175 -3.93 -12.24 -2.65
C GLY A 175 -3.93 -13.77 -2.64
N VAL A 176 -5.05 -14.39 -2.94
CA VAL A 176 -5.14 -15.86 -3.07
C VAL A 176 -4.32 -16.32 -4.28
N ALA A 177 -4.56 -15.73 -5.46
CA ALA A 177 -3.91 -16.12 -6.71
C ALA A 177 -2.37 -15.95 -6.64
N VAL A 178 -1.89 -14.81 -6.13
CA VAL A 178 -0.46 -14.52 -6.00
C VAL A 178 0.22 -15.49 -5.03
N ARG A 179 -0.41 -15.80 -3.88
CA ARG A 179 0.16 -16.77 -2.93
C ARG A 179 0.19 -18.20 -3.50
N MET A 180 -0.84 -18.58 -4.25
CA MET A 180 -0.85 -19.87 -4.99
C MET A 180 0.30 -19.91 -6.00
N ALA A 181 0.52 -18.85 -6.77
CA ALA A 181 1.61 -18.76 -7.74
C ALA A 181 2.99 -18.87 -7.06
N ILE A 182 3.20 -18.18 -5.94
CA ILE A 182 4.43 -18.25 -5.15
C ILE A 182 4.70 -19.71 -4.70
N MET A 183 3.70 -20.38 -4.13
CA MET A 183 3.84 -21.76 -3.71
C MET A 183 4.14 -22.71 -4.87
N HIS A 184 3.43 -22.53 -6.00
CA HIS A 184 3.66 -23.33 -7.21
C HIS A 184 5.10 -23.17 -7.73
N LEU A 185 5.59 -21.95 -7.83
CA LEU A 185 6.96 -21.66 -8.30
C LEU A 185 8.01 -22.29 -7.38
N LEU A 186 7.84 -22.15 -6.07
CA LEU A 186 8.80 -22.69 -5.09
C LEU A 186 8.84 -24.22 -5.07
N VAL A 187 7.69 -24.89 -5.18
CA VAL A 187 7.62 -26.36 -5.22
C VAL A 187 8.27 -26.91 -6.49
N ASN A 188 8.09 -26.22 -7.62
CA ASN A 188 8.63 -26.68 -8.90
C ASN A 188 10.08 -26.27 -9.16
N SER A 189 10.59 -25.23 -8.49
CA SER A 189 12.01 -24.83 -8.64
C SER A 189 13.01 -25.86 -8.12
N GLY A 190 12.58 -26.78 -7.23
CA GLY A 190 13.41 -27.90 -6.76
C GLY A 190 13.43 -29.11 -7.68
N ARG A 191 12.57 -29.18 -8.70
CA ARG A 191 12.48 -30.35 -9.61
C ARG A 191 13.31 -30.20 -10.90
N GLY A 192 13.89 -29.03 -11.16
CA GLY A 192 14.68 -28.75 -12.36
C GLY A 192 16.16 -29.14 -12.26
N GLY A 193 16.62 -29.80 -11.19
CA GLY A 193 18.00 -30.16 -10.95
C GLY A 193 18.35 -31.65 -11.12
N GLU A 194 17.42 -32.51 -11.48
CA GLU A 194 17.66 -33.95 -11.64
C GLU A 194 17.50 -34.44 -13.10
N GLY A 195 17.98 -33.65 -14.06
CA GLY A 195 17.91 -34.04 -15.47
C GLY A 195 18.83 -33.22 -16.37
N ALA A 196 20.13 -33.30 -16.12
CA ALA A 196 21.15 -32.97 -17.11
C ALA A 196 22.44 -33.79 -16.84
#